data_986f458ba07dd299fc895bd477cb48e6
#
_entry.id   986f458ba07dd299fc895bd477cb48e6
#
_cell.length_a   1.000
_cell.length_b   1.000
_cell.length_c   1.000
_cell.angle_alpha   90.00
_cell.angle_beta   90.00
_cell.angle_gamma   90.00
#
_symmetry.space_group_name_H-M   'P 1'
#
loop_
_entity.id
_entity.type
_entity.pdbx_description
1 polymer ?
#
loop_
_entity_poly.entity_id
_entity_poly.type
_entity_poly.pdbx_seq_one_letter_code
_entity_poly.pdbx_strand_id
1 'polypeptide(L)'
;IGRDHFYLRIAQGDENAEILSSFIKQFYAGTPYIPGELMLPVEPEEREILEAWLGEKRGHKVHFRIPKKGEKEKLVELAAKNAKMVLEKDKERIKREEGRTIGAVKEIEKLLDLNNLVRMEAYDISNTNGFASVGSMIVYERGKPKRNDYRKFHIKGVQGADDYASMREVLTRRFRHGLEEQKSGKELGSFNVFPDLIMMDGGKGQVNIALEVLDELHLSIPVCGMVKDDHHRTRGLYYQNIEIPIDRNSEGFRLITRVQ
;
A
#
# COMPACT_ATOMS: atom_id res chain seq x y z
N ILE A 1 -14.85 -32.26 -6.50
CA ILE A 1 -13.83 -32.20 -5.45
C ILE A 1 -13.34 -30.77 -5.43
N GLY A 2 -13.60 -30.05 -4.32
CA GLY A 2 -13.12 -28.69 -4.11
C GLY A 2 -11.61 -28.67 -3.82
N ARG A 3 -10.94 -27.60 -4.17
CA ARG A 3 -9.55 -27.32 -3.79
C ARG A 3 -9.54 -25.95 -3.12
N ASP A 4 -8.95 -25.87 -1.94
CA ASP A 4 -8.83 -24.63 -1.20
C ASP A 4 -7.46 -24.53 -0.54
N HIS A 5 -7.06 -23.33 -0.11
CA HIS A 5 -5.81 -23.08 0.59
C HIS A 5 -6.02 -22.00 1.65
N PHE A 6 -5.35 -22.17 2.79
CA PHE A 6 -5.47 -21.28 3.93
C PHE A 6 -4.10 -20.84 4.38
N TYR A 7 -3.99 -19.57 4.79
CA TYR A 7 -2.77 -19.01 5.35
C TYR A 7 -2.86 -19.00 6.87
N LEU A 8 -1.89 -19.64 7.49
CA LEU A 8 -1.75 -19.65 8.94
C LEU A 8 -0.66 -18.66 9.34
N ARG A 9 -0.91 -17.89 10.38
CA ARG A 9 0.15 -17.13 11.06
C ARG A 9 0.82 -18.06 12.06
N ILE A 10 2.10 -18.33 11.82
CA ILE A 10 2.89 -19.29 12.58
C ILE A 10 3.91 -18.47 13.38
N ALA A 11 4.09 -18.80 14.66
CA ALA A 11 5.19 -18.27 15.47
C ALA A 11 6.51 -18.93 15.06
N GLN A 12 7.61 -18.23 15.28
CA GLN A 12 8.93 -18.75 14.95
C GLN A 12 9.28 -19.86 15.96
N GLY A 13 9.29 -21.11 15.50
CA GLY A 13 9.59 -22.27 16.33
C GLY A 13 8.46 -23.30 16.43
N ASP A 14 7.27 -23.00 15.93
CA ASP A 14 6.16 -23.97 15.93
C ASP A 14 6.49 -25.20 15.08
N GLU A 15 6.22 -26.38 15.61
CA GLU A 15 6.40 -27.64 14.89
C GLU A 15 5.23 -27.91 13.92
N ASN A 16 5.51 -28.64 12.85
CA ASN A 16 4.48 -28.99 11.84
C ASN A 16 3.27 -29.73 12.41
N ALA A 17 3.46 -30.52 13.47
CA ALA A 17 2.40 -31.25 14.17
C ALA A 17 1.43 -30.31 14.89
N GLU A 18 1.96 -29.29 15.59
CA GLU A 18 1.20 -28.25 16.29
C GLU A 18 0.42 -27.35 15.30
N ILE A 19 1.10 -26.92 14.22
CA ILE A 19 0.48 -26.13 13.15
C ILE A 19 -0.71 -26.87 12.54
N LEU A 20 -0.53 -28.16 12.29
CA LEU A 20 -1.58 -28.99 11.69
C LEU A 20 -2.77 -29.18 12.64
N SER A 21 -2.51 -29.36 13.94
CA SER A 21 -3.54 -29.46 14.98
C SER A 21 -4.36 -28.17 15.07
N SER A 22 -3.69 -27.03 15.10
CA SER A 22 -4.34 -25.72 15.12
C SER A 22 -5.17 -25.48 13.86
N PHE A 23 -4.67 -25.85 12.69
CA PHE A 23 -5.41 -25.78 11.44
C PHE A 23 -6.68 -26.64 11.46
N ILE A 24 -6.58 -27.90 11.89
CA ILE A 24 -7.73 -28.81 11.96
C ILE A 24 -8.81 -28.24 12.88
N LYS A 25 -8.43 -27.73 14.06
CA LYS A 25 -9.36 -27.10 15.01
C LYS A 25 -10.06 -25.89 14.37
N GLN A 26 -9.32 -24.97 13.77
CA GLN A 26 -9.88 -23.75 13.15
C GLN A 26 -10.77 -24.05 11.95
N PHE A 27 -10.32 -24.90 11.05
CA PHE A 27 -11.04 -25.21 9.82
C PHE A 27 -12.36 -25.93 10.09
N TYR A 28 -12.32 -27.01 10.90
CA TYR A 28 -13.51 -27.81 11.17
C TYR A 28 -14.42 -27.22 12.26
N ALA A 29 -14.00 -26.18 12.98
CA ALA A 29 -14.90 -25.45 13.87
C ALA A 29 -16.09 -24.84 13.13
N GLY A 30 -15.85 -24.26 11.95
CA GLY A 30 -16.86 -23.58 11.12
C GLY A 30 -17.36 -24.39 9.92
N THR A 31 -16.78 -25.57 9.63
CA THR A 31 -17.12 -26.34 8.43
C THR A 31 -18.26 -27.34 8.71
N PRO A 32 -19.35 -27.31 7.94
CA PRO A 32 -20.50 -28.21 8.18
C PRO A 32 -20.25 -29.67 7.77
N TYR A 33 -19.32 -29.90 6.84
CA TYR A 33 -19.01 -31.23 6.32
C TYR A 33 -17.68 -31.74 6.88
N ILE A 34 -17.69 -32.89 7.52
CA ILE A 34 -16.51 -33.58 8.05
C ILE A 34 -16.38 -34.93 7.37
N PRO A 35 -15.28 -35.23 6.65
CA PRO A 35 -15.05 -36.52 6.03
C PRO A 35 -14.73 -37.58 7.06
N GLY A 36 -14.94 -38.87 6.70
CA GLY A 36 -14.64 -40.01 7.60
C GLY A 36 -13.16 -40.34 7.72
N GLU A 37 -12.35 -39.86 6.77
CA GLU A 37 -10.91 -40.06 6.74
C GLU A 37 -10.22 -38.74 6.32
N LEU A 38 -9.23 -38.31 7.09
CA LEU A 38 -8.34 -37.21 6.73
C LEU A 38 -6.93 -37.76 6.48
N MET A 39 -6.40 -37.48 5.30
CA MET A 39 -5.03 -37.83 4.96
C MET A 39 -4.11 -36.64 5.27
N LEU A 40 -3.12 -36.86 6.12
CA LEU A 40 -2.26 -35.82 6.68
C LEU A 40 -0.79 -36.10 6.34
N PRO A 41 0.04 -35.07 6.19
CA PRO A 41 1.48 -35.22 5.91
C PRO A 41 2.29 -35.68 7.13
N VAL A 42 1.85 -35.30 8.31
CA VAL A 42 2.46 -35.64 9.61
C VAL A 42 1.36 -35.95 10.62
N GLU A 43 1.73 -36.59 11.70
CA GLU A 43 0.81 -36.85 12.81
C GLU A 43 0.58 -35.53 13.58
N PRO A 44 -0.69 -35.12 13.75
CA PRO A 44 -0.98 -33.90 14.51
C PRO A 44 -0.79 -34.17 16.00
N GLU A 45 -0.50 -33.14 16.77
CA GLU A 45 -0.59 -33.19 18.22
C GLU A 45 -2.04 -33.49 18.65
N GLU A 46 -2.20 -34.09 19.81
CA GLU A 46 -3.54 -34.44 20.36
C GLU A 46 -4.43 -35.22 19.40
N ARG A 47 -3.85 -36.10 18.57
CA ARG A 47 -4.54 -36.88 17.54
C ARG A 47 -5.82 -37.50 18.04
N GLU A 48 -5.81 -38.25 19.17
CA GLU A 48 -6.95 -38.95 19.70
C GLU A 48 -8.09 -38.01 20.09
N ILE A 49 -7.74 -36.86 20.66
CA ILE A 49 -8.69 -35.79 21.05
C ILE A 49 -9.35 -35.20 19.80
N LEU A 50 -8.57 -34.94 18.75
CA LEU A 50 -9.07 -34.39 17.51
C LEU A 50 -9.96 -35.37 16.74
N GLU A 51 -9.60 -36.66 16.69
CA GLU A 51 -10.42 -37.73 16.08
C GLU A 51 -11.75 -37.88 16.83
N ALA A 52 -11.73 -37.85 18.17
CA ALA A 52 -12.92 -37.91 19.01
C ALA A 52 -13.84 -36.71 18.81
N TRP A 53 -13.28 -35.49 18.87
CA TRP A 53 -14.01 -34.24 18.66
C TRP A 53 -14.66 -34.16 17.26
N LEU A 54 -13.93 -34.52 16.21
CA LEU A 54 -14.47 -34.54 14.86
C LEU A 54 -15.51 -35.66 14.69
N GLY A 55 -15.31 -36.79 15.35
CA GLY A 55 -16.25 -37.90 15.36
C GLY A 55 -17.58 -37.55 16.01
N GLU A 56 -17.54 -36.85 17.14
CA GLU A 56 -18.74 -36.34 17.83
C GLU A 56 -19.50 -35.36 16.92
N LYS A 57 -18.76 -34.38 16.35
CA LYS A 57 -19.35 -33.39 15.47
C LYS A 57 -19.94 -33.94 14.18
N ARG A 58 -19.36 -35.04 13.65
CA ARG A 58 -19.84 -35.74 12.45
C ARG A 58 -20.99 -36.72 12.75
N GLY A 59 -21.10 -37.17 13.97
CA GLY A 59 -21.99 -38.29 14.37
C GLY A 59 -21.46 -39.71 14.06
N HIS A 60 -20.24 -39.81 13.50
CA HIS A 60 -19.59 -41.10 13.15
C HIS A 60 -18.06 -40.92 13.29
N LYS A 61 -17.36 -42.04 13.47
CA LYS A 61 -15.88 -42.03 13.63
C LYS A 61 -15.17 -41.32 12.49
N VAL A 62 -14.14 -40.56 12.84
CA VAL A 62 -13.19 -39.93 11.93
C VAL A 62 -11.82 -40.53 12.19
N HIS A 63 -11.07 -40.79 11.14
CA HIS A 63 -9.73 -41.38 11.22
C HIS A 63 -8.69 -40.51 10.52
N PHE A 64 -7.59 -40.29 11.17
CA PHE A 64 -6.42 -39.66 10.56
C PHE A 64 -5.50 -40.72 9.95
N ARG A 65 -5.08 -40.49 8.73
CA ARG A 65 -4.16 -41.37 8.00
C ARG A 65 -2.91 -40.58 7.59
N ILE A 66 -1.75 -41.11 7.93
CA ILE A 66 -0.46 -40.63 7.48
C ILE A 66 0.07 -41.69 6.47
N PRO A 67 -0.26 -41.55 5.18
CA PRO A 67 0.13 -42.54 4.19
C PRO A 67 1.63 -42.48 3.92
N LYS A 68 2.29 -43.62 3.89
CA LYS A 68 3.74 -43.75 3.65
C LYS A 68 4.06 -44.49 2.33
N LYS A 69 3.03 -44.86 1.54
CA LYS A 69 3.19 -45.50 0.22
C LYS A 69 1.88 -45.50 -0.58
N GLY A 70 2.03 -45.62 -1.89
CA GLY A 70 0.90 -45.80 -2.80
C GLY A 70 0.19 -44.51 -3.21
N GLU A 71 -1.05 -44.61 -3.72
CA GLU A 71 -1.79 -43.46 -4.28
C GLU A 71 -2.15 -42.43 -3.22
N LYS A 72 -2.44 -42.81 -2.00
CA LYS A 72 -2.77 -41.89 -0.90
C LYS A 72 -1.58 -41.03 -0.50
N GLU A 73 -0.36 -41.58 -0.49
CA GLU A 73 0.88 -40.84 -0.29
C GLU A 73 1.07 -39.79 -1.39
N LYS A 74 0.94 -40.18 -2.66
CA LYS A 74 1.03 -39.28 -3.81
C LYS A 74 0.04 -38.13 -3.73
N LEU A 75 -1.16 -38.35 -3.21
CA LEU A 75 -2.15 -37.28 -3.02
C LEU A 75 -1.72 -36.29 -1.93
N VAL A 76 -1.14 -36.75 -0.83
CA VAL A 76 -0.61 -35.86 0.23
C VAL A 76 0.62 -35.09 -0.28
N GLU A 77 1.53 -35.75 -0.99
CA GLU A 77 2.66 -35.08 -1.62
C GLU A 77 2.23 -34.02 -2.65
N LEU A 78 1.22 -34.33 -3.46
CA LEU A 78 0.65 -33.38 -4.41
C LEU A 78 0.03 -32.18 -3.69
N ALA A 79 -0.67 -32.39 -2.59
CA ALA A 79 -1.22 -31.31 -1.77
C ALA A 79 -0.10 -30.43 -1.19
N ALA A 80 0.94 -31.03 -0.64
CA ALA A 80 2.12 -30.33 -0.11
C ALA A 80 2.85 -29.52 -1.21
N LYS A 81 3.08 -30.12 -2.38
CA LYS A 81 3.66 -29.42 -3.53
C LYS A 81 2.83 -28.24 -3.99
N ASN A 82 1.52 -28.41 -4.04
CA ASN A 82 0.59 -27.34 -4.40
C ASN A 82 0.64 -26.19 -3.37
N ALA A 83 0.63 -26.50 -2.08
CA ALA A 83 0.72 -25.51 -1.02
C ALA A 83 2.04 -24.72 -1.12
N LYS A 84 3.15 -25.41 -1.33
CA LYS A 84 4.46 -24.77 -1.53
C LYS A 84 4.48 -23.84 -2.74
N MET A 85 3.92 -24.26 -3.88
CA MET A 85 3.86 -23.42 -5.09
C MET A 85 3.02 -22.15 -4.86
N VAL A 86 1.88 -22.27 -4.15
CA VAL A 86 1.04 -21.10 -3.81
C VAL A 86 1.81 -20.16 -2.89
N LEU A 87 2.47 -20.69 -1.88
CA LEU A 87 3.27 -19.89 -0.94
C LEU A 87 4.43 -19.15 -1.63
N GLU A 88 5.15 -19.82 -2.52
CA GLU A 88 6.23 -19.20 -3.31
C GLU A 88 5.72 -18.07 -4.21
N LYS A 89 4.61 -18.33 -4.92
CA LYS A 89 3.97 -17.31 -5.76
C LYS A 89 3.52 -16.08 -4.95
N ASP A 90 2.97 -16.30 -3.77
CA ASP A 90 2.53 -15.19 -2.92
C ASP A 90 3.70 -14.44 -2.28
N LYS A 91 4.79 -15.13 -1.91
CA LYS A 91 6.04 -14.47 -1.47
C LYS A 91 6.59 -13.56 -2.57
N GLU A 92 6.61 -14.01 -3.82
CA GLU A 92 7.03 -13.18 -4.95
C GLU A 92 6.10 -11.98 -5.17
N ARG A 93 4.78 -12.19 -5.05
CA ARG A 93 3.80 -11.11 -5.16
C ARG A 93 3.99 -10.06 -4.06
N ILE A 94 4.13 -10.50 -2.81
CA ILE A 94 4.38 -9.62 -1.66
C ILE A 94 5.69 -8.84 -1.87
N LYS A 95 6.77 -9.52 -2.25
CA LYS A 95 8.08 -8.88 -2.52
C LYS A 95 7.99 -7.83 -3.64
N ARG A 96 7.23 -8.12 -4.70
CA ARG A 96 6.98 -7.14 -5.79
C ARG A 96 6.17 -5.95 -5.29
N GLU A 97 5.15 -6.19 -4.48
CA GLU A 97 4.33 -5.11 -3.91
C GLU A 97 5.14 -4.23 -2.96
N GLU A 98 5.97 -4.83 -2.11
CA GLU A 98 6.91 -4.09 -1.24
C GLU A 98 7.90 -3.26 -2.05
N GLY A 99 8.47 -3.80 -3.12
CA GLY A 99 9.35 -3.04 -4.03
C GLY A 99 8.63 -1.84 -4.65
N ARG A 100 7.40 -2.05 -5.12
CA ARG A 100 6.57 -1.00 -5.75
C ARG A 100 6.07 0.08 -4.78
N THR A 101 6.13 -0.16 -3.49
CA THR A 101 5.63 0.73 -2.44
C THR A 101 6.77 1.22 -1.56
N ILE A 102 7.15 0.46 -0.56
CA ILE A 102 8.19 0.83 0.40
C ILE A 102 9.55 1.01 -0.28
N GLY A 103 9.92 0.11 -1.19
CA GLY A 103 11.16 0.20 -1.97
C GLY A 103 11.21 1.47 -2.82
N ALA A 104 10.10 1.79 -3.52
CA ALA A 104 9.99 3.00 -4.32
C ALA A 104 10.11 4.28 -3.48
N VAL A 105 9.50 4.31 -2.30
CA VAL A 105 9.63 5.44 -1.36
C VAL A 105 11.09 5.61 -0.91
N LYS A 106 11.78 4.51 -0.58
CA LYS A 106 13.22 4.54 -0.19
C LYS A 106 14.13 5.03 -1.32
N GLU A 107 13.81 4.72 -2.57
CA GLU A 107 14.53 5.27 -3.71
C GLU A 107 14.36 6.80 -3.81
N ILE A 108 13.14 7.31 -3.59
CA ILE A 108 12.86 8.76 -3.56
C ILE A 108 13.57 9.41 -2.37
N GLU A 109 13.50 8.81 -1.18
CA GLU A 109 14.25 9.29 0.00
C GLU A 109 15.74 9.47 -0.31
N LYS A 110 16.35 8.44 -0.88
CA LYS A 110 17.78 8.47 -1.25
C LYS A 110 18.07 9.51 -2.32
N LEU A 111 17.18 9.67 -3.30
CA LEU A 111 17.36 10.61 -4.42
C LEU A 111 17.30 12.07 -3.95
N LEU A 112 16.43 12.37 -2.99
CA LEU A 112 16.18 13.71 -2.47
C LEU A 112 16.87 13.98 -1.12
N ASP A 113 17.68 13.05 -0.62
CA ASP A 113 18.31 13.11 0.71
C ASP A 113 17.29 13.38 1.83
N LEU A 114 16.18 12.66 1.78
CA LEU A 114 15.10 12.73 2.77
C LEU A 114 15.12 11.51 3.68
N ASN A 115 14.56 11.65 4.88
CA ASN A 115 14.39 10.57 5.83
C ASN A 115 12.92 10.46 6.27
N ASN A 116 12.45 9.24 6.51
CA ASN A 116 11.10 8.97 7.03
C ASN A 116 9.95 9.52 6.15
N LEU A 117 10.07 9.35 4.85
CA LEU A 117 9.04 9.74 3.89
C LEU A 117 7.84 8.78 3.97
N VAL A 118 6.83 9.17 4.73
CA VAL A 118 5.61 8.39 4.91
C VAL A 118 4.49 8.91 4.03
N ARG A 119 4.25 10.24 4.06
CA ARG A 119 3.14 10.88 3.36
C ARG A 119 3.64 11.84 2.28
N MET A 120 3.15 11.65 1.06
CA MET A 120 3.38 12.55 -0.07
C MET A 120 2.04 13.14 -0.52
N GLU A 121 2.03 14.44 -0.79
CA GLU A 121 0.90 15.12 -1.42
C GLU A 121 1.33 15.66 -2.78
N ALA A 122 0.57 15.40 -3.83
CA ALA A 122 0.81 15.98 -5.13
C ALA A 122 -0.35 16.86 -5.59
N TYR A 123 0.01 17.93 -6.31
CA TYR A 123 -0.90 18.98 -6.69
C TYR A 123 -0.82 19.25 -8.19
N ASP A 124 -1.99 19.41 -8.80
CA ASP A 124 -2.17 19.76 -10.20
C ASP A 124 -3.29 20.79 -10.35
N ILE A 125 -3.19 21.66 -11.35
CA ILE A 125 -4.24 22.61 -11.74
C ILE A 125 -4.76 22.20 -13.11
N SER A 126 -6.06 21.93 -13.17
CA SER A 126 -6.76 21.62 -14.41
C SER A 126 -7.70 22.77 -14.78
N ASN A 127 -7.52 23.31 -15.97
CA ASN A 127 -8.38 24.37 -16.53
C ASN A 127 -9.44 23.77 -17.44
N THR A 128 -10.71 23.94 -17.12
CA THR A 128 -11.83 23.48 -17.95
C THR A 128 -12.26 24.63 -18.88
N ASN A 129 -11.62 24.76 -20.05
CA ASN A 129 -11.99 25.68 -21.13
C ASN A 129 -12.34 27.13 -20.70
N GLY A 130 -11.59 27.67 -19.73
CA GLY A 130 -11.74 29.08 -19.29
C GLY A 130 -12.90 29.38 -18.35
N PHE A 131 -13.70 28.40 -17.95
CA PHE A 131 -14.88 28.63 -17.10
C PHE A 131 -14.66 28.30 -15.61
N ALA A 132 -13.79 27.37 -15.30
CA ALA A 132 -13.47 27.05 -13.91
C ALA A 132 -12.12 26.34 -13.81
N SER A 133 -11.21 26.88 -13.03
CA SER A 133 -9.99 26.17 -12.65
C SER A 133 -10.25 25.32 -11.42
N VAL A 134 -9.77 24.09 -11.45
CA VAL A 134 -9.87 23.14 -10.33
C VAL A 134 -8.47 22.66 -9.98
N GLY A 135 -8.11 22.84 -8.70
CA GLY A 135 -6.93 22.21 -8.14
C GLY A 135 -7.25 20.83 -7.61
N SER A 136 -6.42 19.86 -7.90
CA SER A 136 -6.50 18.51 -7.34
C SER A 136 -5.33 18.26 -6.39
N MET A 137 -5.64 17.58 -5.29
CA MET A 137 -4.66 17.06 -4.34
C MET A 137 -4.83 15.56 -4.25
N ILE A 138 -3.79 14.84 -4.56
CA ILE A 138 -3.72 13.40 -4.32
C ILE A 138 -2.73 13.10 -3.21
N VAL A 139 -2.96 12.00 -2.51
CA VAL A 139 -2.19 11.61 -1.33
C VAL A 139 -1.71 10.19 -1.46
N TYR A 140 -0.42 10.00 -1.20
CA TYR A 140 0.20 8.70 -1.07
C TYR A 140 0.76 8.53 0.34
N GLU A 141 0.53 7.36 0.92
CA GLU A 141 1.06 7.00 2.23
C GLU A 141 1.78 5.66 2.12
N ARG A 142 3.07 5.64 2.51
CA ARG A 142 3.96 4.48 2.35
C ARG A 142 3.97 3.90 0.93
N GLY A 143 3.94 4.78 -0.07
CA GLY A 143 3.94 4.42 -1.48
C GLY A 143 2.60 3.88 -2.03
N LYS A 144 1.52 3.92 -1.24
CA LYS A 144 0.17 3.52 -1.65
C LYS A 144 -0.78 4.72 -1.71
N PRO A 145 -1.70 4.78 -2.69
CA PRO A 145 -2.68 5.86 -2.77
C PRO A 145 -3.62 5.84 -1.57
N LYS A 146 -3.77 6.97 -0.89
CA LYS A 146 -4.71 7.19 0.22
C LYS A 146 -5.92 7.97 -0.26
N ARG A 147 -6.79 7.34 -1.01
CA ARG A 147 -7.89 7.96 -1.73
C ARG A 147 -8.88 8.74 -0.83
N ASN A 148 -9.03 8.35 0.42
CA ASN A 148 -9.89 9.05 1.39
C ASN A 148 -9.40 10.49 1.68
N ASP A 149 -8.12 10.76 1.44
CA ASP A 149 -7.50 12.06 1.66
C ASP A 149 -7.40 12.90 0.38
N TYR A 150 -7.84 12.40 -0.77
CA TYR A 150 -7.89 13.17 -2.03
C TYR A 150 -8.86 14.31 -1.92
N ARG A 151 -8.49 15.48 -2.45
CA ARG A 151 -9.34 16.68 -2.42
C ARG A 151 -9.35 17.39 -3.76
N LYS A 152 -10.48 18.03 -4.05
CA LYS A 152 -10.65 18.96 -5.16
C LYS A 152 -10.92 20.35 -4.61
N PHE A 153 -10.23 21.33 -5.15
CA PHE A 153 -10.36 22.73 -4.77
C PHE A 153 -10.92 23.50 -5.95
N HIS A 154 -12.14 23.99 -5.84
CA HIS A 154 -12.64 24.99 -6.79
C HIS A 154 -11.93 26.30 -6.54
N ILE A 155 -11.29 26.86 -7.56
CA ILE A 155 -10.62 28.14 -7.52
C ILE A 155 -11.65 29.25 -7.46
N LYS A 156 -11.50 30.21 -6.55
CA LYS A 156 -12.49 31.26 -6.30
C LYS A 156 -11.95 32.66 -6.55
N GLY A 157 -10.68 32.89 -6.28
CA GLY A 157 -10.05 34.21 -6.27
C GLY A 157 -9.33 34.59 -7.55
N VAL A 158 -9.16 33.65 -8.49
CA VAL A 158 -8.37 33.87 -9.72
C VAL A 158 -9.29 34.02 -10.91
N GLN A 159 -9.12 35.12 -11.66
CA GLN A 159 -9.84 35.36 -12.92
C GLN A 159 -8.91 34.97 -14.10
N GLY A 160 -9.44 34.13 -15.01
CA GLY A 160 -8.69 33.66 -16.17
C GLY A 160 -7.83 32.42 -15.91
N ALA A 161 -6.96 32.10 -16.85
CA ALA A 161 -6.10 30.91 -16.81
C ALA A 161 -4.74 31.26 -16.19
N ASP A 162 -4.71 31.51 -14.90
CA ASP A 162 -3.47 31.72 -14.14
C ASP A 162 -3.23 30.53 -13.21
N ASP A 163 -2.42 29.57 -13.69
CA ASP A 163 -2.11 28.35 -12.97
C ASP A 163 -1.26 28.62 -11.71
N TYR A 164 -0.41 29.65 -11.72
CA TYR A 164 0.40 30.01 -10.57
C TYR A 164 -0.44 30.60 -9.44
N ALA A 165 -1.30 31.57 -9.75
CA ALA A 165 -2.22 32.13 -8.76
C ALA A 165 -3.21 31.07 -8.24
N SER A 166 -3.71 30.19 -9.11
CA SER A 166 -4.56 29.08 -8.76
C SER A 166 -3.87 28.10 -7.81
N MET A 167 -2.63 27.74 -8.08
CA MET A 167 -1.84 26.87 -7.22
C MET A 167 -1.58 27.51 -5.84
N ARG A 168 -1.23 28.80 -5.82
CA ARG A 168 -1.07 29.55 -4.57
C ARG A 168 -2.36 29.50 -3.72
N GLU A 169 -3.53 29.70 -4.33
CA GLU A 169 -4.82 29.61 -3.63
C GLU A 169 -5.02 28.23 -3.03
N VAL A 170 -4.79 27.15 -3.79
CA VAL A 170 -4.96 25.77 -3.35
C VAL A 170 -4.08 25.47 -2.13
N LEU A 171 -2.79 25.73 -2.25
CA LEU A 171 -1.82 25.45 -1.18
C LEU A 171 -2.11 26.28 0.07
N THR A 172 -2.41 27.58 -0.09
CA THR A 172 -2.77 28.45 1.03
C THR A 172 -4.00 27.92 1.77
N ARG A 173 -5.05 27.55 1.06
CA ARG A 173 -6.27 26.99 1.66
C ARG A 173 -6.00 25.67 2.36
N ARG A 174 -5.23 24.78 1.72
CA ARG A 174 -4.87 23.46 2.28
C ARG A 174 -4.15 23.61 3.63
N PHE A 175 -3.08 24.40 3.63
CA PHE A 175 -2.22 24.48 4.82
C PHE A 175 -2.80 25.37 5.92
N ARG A 176 -3.50 26.46 5.60
CA ARG A 176 -4.22 27.25 6.60
C ARG A 176 -5.28 26.41 7.31
N HIS A 177 -6.09 25.66 6.56
CA HIS A 177 -7.09 24.80 7.15
C HIS A 177 -6.45 23.71 8.04
N GLY A 178 -5.33 23.12 7.61
CA GLY A 178 -4.59 22.16 8.43
C GLY A 178 -4.07 22.77 9.74
N LEU A 179 -3.53 23.99 9.69
CA LEU A 179 -3.09 24.70 10.90
C LEU A 179 -4.27 25.02 11.85
N GLU A 180 -5.43 25.39 11.30
CA GLU A 180 -6.64 25.63 12.07
C GLU A 180 -7.17 24.36 12.75
N GLU A 181 -7.17 23.24 12.02
CA GLU A 181 -7.55 21.92 12.56
C GLU A 181 -6.61 21.51 13.70
N GLN A 182 -5.28 21.66 13.51
CA GLN A 182 -4.30 21.36 14.57
C GLN A 182 -4.50 22.22 15.82
N LYS A 183 -4.74 23.52 15.65
CA LYS A 183 -5.01 24.43 16.77
C LYS A 183 -6.31 24.11 17.52
N SER A 184 -7.32 23.64 16.81
CA SER A 184 -8.63 23.31 17.39
C SER A 184 -8.68 21.92 18.06
N GLY A 185 -7.59 21.15 18.02
CA GLY A 185 -7.51 19.80 18.61
C GLY A 185 -8.41 18.78 17.93
N LYS A 186 -8.83 19.01 16.69
CA LYS A 186 -9.62 18.05 15.92
C LYS A 186 -8.76 16.88 15.47
N GLU A 187 -8.75 15.79 16.25
CA GLU A 187 -8.04 14.55 15.89
C GLU A 187 -8.51 13.94 14.56
N LEU A 188 -9.76 14.13 14.19
CA LEU A 188 -10.40 13.64 12.96
C LEU A 188 -10.48 14.69 11.85
N GLY A 189 -9.60 15.69 11.86
CA GLY A 189 -9.53 16.69 10.81
C GLY A 189 -9.08 16.09 9.48
N SER A 190 -9.60 16.63 8.37
CA SER A 190 -9.25 16.14 7.03
C SER A 190 -7.92 16.67 6.52
N PHE A 191 -7.37 17.71 7.15
CA PHE A 191 -6.15 18.40 6.76
C PHE A 191 -5.08 18.52 7.86
N ASN A 192 -5.33 17.98 9.05
CA ASN A 192 -4.45 18.09 10.21
C ASN A 192 -3.11 17.33 10.05
N VAL A 193 -3.05 16.35 9.14
CA VAL A 193 -1.81 15.61 8.84
C VAL A 193 -1.12 16.27 7.66
N PHE A 194 0.10 16.80 7.91
CA PHE A 194 0.92 17.40 6.87
C PHE A 194 1.77 16.36 6.13
N PRO A 195 2.13 16.62 4.86
CA PRO A 195 3.01 15.71 4.10
C PRO A 195 4.47 15.88 4.51
N ASP A 196 5.23 14.80 4.32
CA ASP A 196 6.70 14.81 4.42
C ASP A 196 7.34 15.30 3.12
N LEU A 197 6.59 15.28 2.01
CA LEU A 197 7.01 15.76 0.69
C LEU A 197 5.81 16.26 -0.10
N ILE A 198 5.95 17.47 -0.67
CA ILE A 198 5.03 18.01 -1.66
C ILE A 198 5.61 17.78 -3.05
N MET A 199 4.78 17.26 -3.96
CA MET A 199 5.12 17.06 -5.36
C MET A 199 4.28 17.98 -6.25
N MET A 200 4.96 18.78 -7.06
CA MET A 200 4.32 19.70 -7.99
C MET A 200 4.38 19.14 -9.42
N ASP A 201 3.26 19.18 -10.14
CA ASP A 201 3.25 18.82 -11.56
C ASP A 201 3.82 19.95 -12.43
N GLY A 202 5.11 20.21 -12.24
CA GLY A 202 5.83 21.27 -12.93
C GLY A 202 7.24 21.46 -12.37
N GLY A 203 8.00 22.29 -13.06
CA GLY A 203 9.38 22.57 -12.68
C GLY A 203 9.51 23.74 -11.67
N LYS A 204 10.59 24.49 -11.82
CA LYS A 204 11.00 25.57 -10.92
C LYS A 204 9.90 26.55 -10.52
N GLY A 205 9.05 26.99 -11.47
CA GLY A 205 8.01 27.98 -11.20
C GLY A 205 6.97 27.49 -10.19
N GLN A 206 6.48 26.27 -10.36
CA GLN A 206 5.51 25.64 -9.46
C GLN A 206 6.11 25.37 -8.08
N VAL A 207 7.36 24.91 -8.02
CA VAL A 207 8.08 24.68 -6.77
C VAL A 207 8.24 25.98 -5.99
N ASN A 208 8.62 27.09 -6.65
CA ASN A 208 8.78 28.38 -5.99
C ASN A 208 7.49 28.88 -5.36
N ILE A 209 6.34 28.76 -6.05
CA ILE A 209 5.04 29.12 -5.49
C ILE A 209 4.73 28.32 -4.21
N ALA A 210 5.01 27.02 -4.23
CA ALA A 210 4.78 26.19 -3.05
C ALA A 210 5.69 26.61 -1.88
N LEU A 211 6.97 26.86 -2.15
CA LEU A 211 7.93 27.33 -1.13
C LEU A 211 7.54 28.69 -0.54
N GLU A 212 7.08 29.64 -1.37
CA GLU A 212 6.60 30.95 -0.91
C GLU A 212 5.40 30.81 0.02
N VAL A 213 4.41 30.00 -0.34
CA VAL A 213 3.23 29.75 0.51
C VAL A 213 3.61 29.09 1.84
N LEU A 214 4.53 28.14 1.82
CA LEU A 214 5.01 27.49 3.04
C LEU A 214 5.76 28.46 3.94
N ASP A 215 6.60 29.34 3.38
CA ASP A 215 7.32 30.37 4.13
C ASP A 215 6.36 31.36 4.78
N GLU A 216 5.36 31.87 4.05
CA GLU A 216 4.29 32.73 4.58
C GLU A 216 3.53 32.10 5.74
N LEU A 217 3.39 30.77 5.75
CA LEU A 217 2.70 30.00 6.79
C LEU A 217 3.63 29.44 7.87
N HIS A 218 4.92 29.75 7.80
CA HIS A 218 5.97 29.26 8.70
C HIS A 218 6.03 27.72 8.77
N LEU A 219 5.86 27.06 7.60
CA LEU A 219 5.95 25.63 7.46
C LEU A 219 7.24 25.22 6.74
N SER A 220 7.89 24.19 7.25
CA SER A 220 9.10 23.61 6.65
C SER A 220 8.78 22.22 6.11
N ILE A 221 8.33 22.16 4.86
CA ILE A 221 8.00 20.91 4.17
C ILE A 221 8.80 20.89 2.87
N PRO A 222 9.52 19.79 2.57
CA PRO A 222 10.21 19.63 1.29
C PRO A 222 9.26 19.72 0.10
N VAL A 223 9.68 20.43 -0.95
CA VAL A 223 8.91 20.57 -2.19
C VAL A 223 9.76 20.12 -3.37
N CYS A 224 9.21 19.23 -4.18
CA CYS A 224 9.83 18.69 -5.37
C CYS A 224 8.93 18.92 -6.59
N GLY A 225 9.52 19.35 -7.71
CA GLY A 225 8.83 19.47 -9.00
C GLY A 225 9.11 18.28 -9.91
N MET A 226 8.12 17.86 -10.69
CA MET A 226 8.28 16.86 -11.73
C MET A 226 8.60 17.55 -13.05
N VAL A 227 9.87 17.45 -13.50
CA VAL A 227 10.32 18.06 -14.76
C VAL A 227 9.93 17.20 -15.93
N LYS A 228 9.28 17.80 -16.92
CA LYS A 228 8.81 17.11 -18.13
C LYS A 228 9.76 17.32 -19.31
N ASP A 229 9.83 16.33 -20.19
CA ASP A 229 10.48 16.44 -21.49
C ASP A 229 9.53 17.11 -22.53
N ASP A 230 10.01 17.32 -23.74
CA ASP A 230 9.25 17.92 -24.85
C ASP A 230 8.01 17.09 -25.26
N HIS A 231 7.91 15.86 -24.77
CA HIS A 231 6.76 14.97 -24.94
C HIS A 231 5.85 14.88 -23.72
N HIS A 232 5.97 15.86 -22.79
CA HIS A 232 5.23 15.93 -21.53
C HIS A 232 5.43 14.72 -20.60
N ARG A 233 6.54 13.99 -20.72
CA ARG A 233 6.86 12.84 -19.86
C ARG A 233 7.90 13.28 -18.81
N THR A 234 7.72 12.84 -17.57
CA THR A 234 8.67 13.09 -16.50
C THR A 234 10.06 12.59 -16.89
N ARG A 235 11.06 13.46 -16.84
CA ARG A 235 12.47 13.16 -17.13
C ARG A 235 13.37 13.26 -15.91
N GLY A 236 12.95 14.00 -14.88
CA GLY A 236 13.71 14.28 -13.68
C GLY A 236 12.89 14.97 -12.63
N LEU A 237 13.52 15.28 -11.53
CA LEU A 237 12.95 16.02 -10.42
C LEU A 237 13.66 17.35 -10.25
N TYR A 238 12.94 18.41 -9.88
CA TYR A 238 13.49 19.67 -9.49
C TYR A 238 13.40 19.84 -7.98
N TYR A 239 14.55 19.86 -7.31
CA TYR A 239 14.62 19.93 -5.85
C TYR A 239 15.83 20.74 -5.42
N GLN A 240 15.67 21.61 -4.41
CA GLN A 240 16.74 22.48 -3.90
C GLN A 240 17.50 23.25 -4.99
N ASN A 241 16.76 23.81 -5.95
CA ASN A 241 17.28 24.59 -7.09
C ASN A 241 18.13 23.80 -8.10
N ILE A 242 18.12 22.48 -8.07
CA ILE A 242 18.79 21.64 -9.04
C ILE A 242 17.81 20.66 -9.70
N GLU A 243 18.09 20.31 -10.95
CA GLU A 243 17.40 19.21 -11.62
C GLU A 243 18.15 17.92 -11.38
N ILE A 244 17.47 16.93 -10.81
CA ILE A 244 17.99 15.62 -10.47
C ILE A 244 17.48 14.63 -11.50
N PRO A 245 18.36 13.98 -12.29
CA PRO A 245 17.94 12.94 -13.21
C PRO A 245 17.43 11.72 -12.45
N ILE A 246 16.43 11.04 -13.01
CA ILE A 246 15.87 9.83 -12.43
C ILE A 246 15.96 8.66 -13.40
N ASP A 247 16.31 7.49 -12.89
CA ASP A 247 16.30 6.26 -13.69
C ASP A 247 14.85 5.86 -14.00
N ARG A 248 14.49 5.89 -15.29
CA ARG A 248 13.15 5.53 -15.78
C ARG A 248 12.76 4.07 -15.52
N ASN A 249 13.72 3.22 -15.22
CA ASN A 249 13.48 1.80 -14.89
C ASN A 249 13.28 1.56 -13.38
N SER A 250 13.54 2.57 -12.54
CA SER A 250 13.41 2.45 -11.10
C SER A 250 11.97 2.38 -10.62
N GLU A 251 11.73 1.78 -9.46
CA GLU A 251 10.41 1.77 -8.83
C GLU A 251 10.04 3.16 -8.30
N GLY A 252 11.02 3.96 -7.89
CA GLY A 252 10.84 5.37 -7.53
C GLY A 252 10.26 6.18 -8.69
N PHE A 253 10.82 6.04 -9.92
CA PHE A 253 10.25 6.68 -11.11
C PHE A 253 8.82 6.25 -11.38
N ARG A 254 8.55 4.95 -11.29
CA ARG A 254 7.19 4.40 -11.48
C ARG A 254 6.21 4.90 -10.41
N LEU A 255 6.67 5.14 -9.18
CA LEU A 255 5.84 5.75 -8.14
C LEU A 255 5.54 7.21 -8.49
N ILE A 256 6.55 8.00 -8.85
CA ILE A 256 6.40 9.40 -9.24
C ILE A 256 5.41 9.55 -10.41
N THR A 257 5.52 8.71 -11.44
CA THR A 257 4.57 8.75 -12.59
C THR A 257 3.15 8.29 -12.23
N ARG A 258 2.97 7.52 -11.16
CA ARG A 258 1.62 7.20 -10.64
C ARG A 258 1.03 8.32 -9.78
N VAL A 259 1.89 9.15 -9.22
CA VAL A 259 1.51 10.31 -8.42
C VAL A 259 1.14 11.51 -9.32
N GLN A 260 1.67 11.54 -10.53
CA GLN A 260 1.33 12.53 -11.55
C GLN A 260 -0.05 12.25 -12.17
#